data_f065fa054f4af35b06b66ea23ec207cb
#
_entry.id   f065fa054f4af35b06b66ea23ec207cb
#
_cell.length_a   1.000
_cell.length_b   1.000
_cell.length_c   1.000
_cell.angle_alpha   90.00
_cell.angle_beta   90.00
_cell.angle_gamma   90.00
#
_symmetry.space_group_name_H-M   'P 1'
#
loop_
_entity.id
_entity.type
_entity.pdbx_description
1 polymer ?
#
loop_
_entity_poly.entity_id
_entity_poly.type
_entity_poly.pdbx_seq_one_letter_code
_entity_poly.pdbx_strand_id
1 'polypeptide(L)'
;MKLISIIFFSSLASFAHAQVSLDEARSLVGNSSVMVLDIREPEEHATGVAKGMKLIPMSTLESRLNELPKNPNSRVLLICNTQNRSSAVAKELRSRGFTNVEYVRGGMSEWAKRGWTMESPAKP
;
A
#
# COMPACT_ATOMS: atom_id res chain seq x y z
N MET A 1 50.95 5.57 2.05
CA MET A 1 49.76 6.25 1.60
C MET A 1 48.56 5.31 1.69
N LYS A 2 47.62 5.62 2.52
CA LYS A 2 46.44 4.76 2.69
C LYS A 2 45.37 5.17 1.69
N LEU A 3 45.00 4.22 0.83
CA LEU A 3 43.84 4.35 -0.03
C LEU A 3 42.58 4.23 0.83
N ILE A 4 41.84 5.32 0.91
CA ILE A 4 40.49 5.28 1.52
C ILE A 4 39.56 4.70 0.47
N SER A 5 39.19 3.45 0.65
CA SER A 5 38.11 2.88 -0.15
C SER A 5 36.79 3.48 0.34
N ILE A 6 36.25 4.38 -0.46
CA ILE A 6 34.88 4.85 -0.21
C ILE A 6 33.98 3.80 -0.81
N ILE A 7 33.38 3.01 0.08
CA ILE A 7 32.35 2.05 -0.32
C ILE A 7 31.03 2.84 -0.44
N PHE A 8 30.63 3.08 -1.69
CA PHE A 8 29.31 3.59 -1.94
C PHE A 8 28.30 2.45 -1.78
N PHE A 9 27.62 2.43 -0.67
CA PHE A 9 26.40 1.64 -0.57
C PHE A 9 25.33 2.39 -1.36
N SER A 10 25.18 2.08 -2.63
CA SER A 10 23.97 2.48 -3.32
C SER A 10 22.81 1.70 -2.67
N SER A 11 21.86 2.39 -2.08
CA SER A 11 20.72 1.76 -1.47
C SER A 11 19.73 1.29 -2.55
N LEU A 12 20.16 0.30 -3.34
CA LEU A 12 19.25 -0.44 -4.22
C LEU A 12 18.23 -1.25 -3.42
N ALA A 13 18.49 -1.42 -2.12
CA ALA A 13 17.60 -2.12 -1.20
C ALA A 13 16.20 -1.52 -1.11
N SER A 14 16.02 -0.21 -1.40
CA SER A 14 14.70 0.44 -1.32
C SER A 14 13.71 -0.06 -2.38
N PHE A 15 14.18 -0.63 -3.50
CA PHE A 15 13.31 -1.18 -4.55
C PHE A 15 12.88 -2.61 -4.27
N ALA A 16 13.71 -3.39 -3.56
CA ALA A 16 13.41 -4.78 -3.23
C ALA A 16 12.25 -4.92 -2.24
N HIS A 17 11.91 -3.84 -1.49
CA HIS A 17 10.88 -3.84 -0.46
C HIS A 17 9.64 -3.03 -0.85
N ALA A 18 9.45 -2.74 -2.17
CA ALA A 18 8.29 -2.01 -2.66
C ALA A 18 7.00 -2.82 -2.59
N GLN A 19 7.10 -4.15 -2.46
CA GLN A 19 5.94 -5.04 -2.40
C GLN A 19 5.89 -5.78 -1.07
N VAL A 20 4.66 -6.05 -0.63
CA VAL A 20 4.37 -6.71 0.64
C VAL A 20 3.47 -7.91 0.37
N SER A 21 3.67 -9.01 1.12
CA SER A 21 2.79 -10.16 1.01
C SER A 21 1.41 -9.85 1.59
N LEU A 22 0.41 -10.59 1.15
CA LEU A 22 -0.95 -10.44 1.67
C LEU A 22 -1.01 -10.80 3.16
N ASP A 23 -0.26 -11.81 3.59
CA ASP A 23 -0.18 -12.20 4.99
C ASP A 23 0.38 -11.08 5.86
N GLU A 24 1.47 -10.44 5.41
CA GLU A 24 2.04 -9.31 6.14
C GLU A 24 1.05 -8.14 6.19
N ALA A 25 0.44 -7.81 5.08
CA ALA A 25 -0.56 -6.72 5.03
C ALA A 25 -1.70 -6.99 6.01
N ARG A 26 -2.23 -8.21 6.05
CA ARG A 26 -3.29 -8.60 6.97
C ARG A 26 -2.85 -8.41 8.42
N SER A 27 -1.65 -8.81 8.75
CA SER A 27 -1.11 -8.68 10.12
C SER A 27 -0.94 -7.24 10.55
N LEU A 28 -0.80 -6.31 9.61
CA LEU A 28 -0.58 -4.89 9.87
C LEU A 28 -1.86 -4.05 9.88
N VAL A 29 -3.00 -4.62 9.48
CA VAL A 29 -4.29 -3.93 9.57
C VAL A 29 -4.58 -3.61 11.04
N GLY A 30 -4.87 -2.35 11.35
CA GLY A 30 -5.12 -1.90 12.71
C GLY A 30 -3.88 -1.42 13.47
N ASN A 31 -2.69 -1.60 12.90
CA ASN A 31 -1.46 -1.05 13.48
C ASN A 31 -1.46 0.48 13.28
N SER A 32 -1.28 1.25 14.36
CA SER A 32 -1.36 2.72 14.32
C SER A 32 -0.29 3.39 13.45
N SER A 33 0.82 2.69 13.17
CA SER A 33 1.92 3.21 12.35
C SER A 33 1.81 2.81 10.88
N VAL A 34 0.76 2.06 10.51
CA VAL A 34 0.58 1.54 9.17
C VAL A 34 -0.83 1.86 8.67
N MET A 35 -0.89 2.47 7.50
CA MET A 35 -2.15 2.66 6.80
C MET A 35 -2.25 1.62 5.69
N VAL A 36 -3.26 0.74 5.76
CA VAL A 36 -3.58 -0.16 4.65
C VAL A 36 -4.70 0.50 3.87
N LEU A 37 -4.43 0.84 2.62
CA LEU A 37 -5.29 1.67 1.79
C LEU A 37 -5.82 0.87 0.60
N ASP A 38 -7.13 0.65 0.58
CA ASP A 38 -7.82 -0.02 -0.53
C ASP A 38 -8.19 1.01 -1.58
N ILE A 39 -7.49 0.96 -2.73
CA ILE A 39 -7.64 1.92 -3.82
C ILE A 39 -8.58 1.45 -4.92
N ARG A 40 -9.34 0.36 -4.69
CA ARG A 40 -10.35 -0.07 -5.64
C ARG A 40 -11.44 1.00 -5.79
N GLU A 41 -12.20 0.92 -6.86
CA GLU A 41 -13.29 1.87 -7.10
C GLU A 41 -14.54 1.56 -6.24
N PRO A 42 -15.47 2.51 -6.09
CA PRO A 42 -16.66 2.31 -5.24
C PRO A 42 -17.47 1.07 -5.58
N GLU A 43 -17.58 0.73 -6.86
CA GLU A 43 -18.32 -0.46 -7.32
C GLU A 43 -17.66 -1.75 -6.81
N GLU A 44 -16.34 -1.74 -6.70
CA GLU A 44 -15.59 -2.87 -6.15
C GLU A 44 -15.71 -2.92 -4.63
N HIS A 45 -15.65 -1.76 -3.96
CA HIS A 45 -15.85 -1.67 -2.51
C HIS A 45 -17.23 -2.21 -2.11
N ALA A 46 -18.24 -1.99 -2.95
CA ALA A 46 -19.61 -2.48 -2.69
C ALA A 46 -19.69 -4.01 -2.64
N THR A 47 -18.72 -4.71 -3.24
CA THR A 47 -18.66 -6.18 -3.18
C THR A 47 -18.08 -6.72 -1.88
N GLY A 48 -17.51 -5.85 -1.06
CA GLY A 48 -16.92 -6.20 0.23
C GLY A 48 -15.56 -5.55 0.43
N VAL A 49 -15.29 -5.17 1.66
CA VAL A 49 -14.03 -4.54 2.10
C VAL A 49 -13.53 -5.22 3.37
N ALA A 50 -12.25 -5.15 3.61
CA ALA A 50 -11.68 -5.64 4.86
C ALA A 50 -11.77 -4.56 5.93
N LYS A 51 -12.27 -4.92 7.11
CA LYS A 51 -12.34 -4.00 8.24
C LYS A 51 -10.96 -3.47 8.59
N GLY A 52 -10.89 -2.17 8.86
CA GLY A 52 -9.63 -1.52 9.26
C GLY A 52 -8.80 -0.98 8.11
N MET A 53 -9.16 -1.28 6.87
CA MET A 53 -8.54 -0.64 5.70
C MET A 53 -9.20 0.71 5.43
N LYS A 54 -8.38 1.69 5.06
CA LYS A 54 -8.88 2.97 4.58
C LYS A 54 -9.30 2.82 3.12
N LEU A 55 -10.41 3.43 2.74
CA LEU A 55 -10.94 3.35 1.39
C LEU A 55 -10.75 4.70 0.69
N ILE A 56 -9.91 4.75 -0.32
CA ILE A 56 -9.79 5.90 -1.21
C ILE A 56 -9.73 5.37 -2.63
N PRO A 57 -10.78 5.54 -3.43
CA PRO A 57 -10.75 5.11 -4.82
C PRO A 57 -9.58 5.73 -5.59
N MET A 58 -8.94 4.94 -6.43
CA MET A 58 -7.83 5.43 -7.25
C MET A 58 -8.24 6.68 -8.05
N SER A 59 -9.48 6.75 -8.52
CA SER A 59 -10.00 7.89 -9.28
C SER A 59 -10.04 9.21 -8.50
N THR A 60 -10.08 9.14 -7.16
CA THR A 60 -10.10 10.33 -6.30
C THR A 60 -8.81 10.53 -5.52
N LEU A 61 -7.87 9.61 -5.65
CA LEU A 61 -6.65 9.61 -4.84
C LEU A 61 -5.83 10.89 -5.03
N GLU A 62 -5.72 11.37 -6.26
CA GLU A 62 -4.95 12.59 -6.57
C GLU A 62 -5.40 13.78 -5.73
N SER A 63 -6.70 13.97 -5.58
CA SER A 63 -7.26 15.08 -4.79
C SER A 63 -7.20 14.84 -3.28
N ARG A 64 -6.84 13.64 -2.87
CA ARG A 64 -6.82 13.21 -1.46
C ARG A 64 -5.44 12.79 -0.96
N LEU A 65 -4.38 13.14 -1.65
CA LEU A 65 -3.02 12.80 -1.26
C LEU A 65 -2.62 13.38 0.10
N ASN A 66 -3.25 14.47 0.51
CA ASN A 66 -3.04 15.07 1.84
C ASN A 66 -3.50 14.16 2.98
N GLU A 67 -4.29 13.12 2.71
CA GLU A 67 -4.71 12.13 3.70
C GLU A 67 -3.65 11.04 3.92
N LEU A 68 -2.62 10.99 3.08
CA LEU A 68 -1.52 10.02 3.20
C LEU A 68 -0.36 10.63 3.98
N PRO A 69 0.20 9.92 4.97
CA PRO A 69 1.39 10.39 5.65
C PRO A 69 2.59 10.35 4.72
N LYS A 70 3.45 11.37 4.79
CA LYS A 70 4.75 11.41 4.09
C LYS A 70 5.92 11.01 4.98
N ASN A 71 5.68 10.84 6.27
CA ASN A 71 6.73 10.45 7.20
C ASN A 71 7.28 9.07 6.82
N PRO A 72 8.60 8.91 6.61
CA PRO A 72 9.20 7.62 6.29
C PRO A 72 8.89 6.50 7.29
N ASN A 73 8.57 6.86 8.53
CA ASN A 73 8.25 5.91 9.60
C ASN A 73 6.77 5.48 9.61
N SER A 74 5.95 6.08 8.77
CA SER A 74 4.52 5.77 8.66
C SER A 74 4.29 5.05 7.35
N ARG A 75 4.19 3.73 7.38
CA ARG A 75 4.02 2.91 6.17
C ARG A 75 2.62 3.08 5.59
N VAL A 76 2.55 3.12 4.27
CA VAL A 76 1.30 3.08 3.52
C VAL A 76 1.33 1.88 2.59
N LEU A 77 0.41 0.95 2.77
CA LEU A 77 0.30 -0.26 1.96
C LEU A 77 -0.92 -0.11 1.05
N LEU A 78 -0.68 -0.06 -0.25
CA LEU A 78 -1.76 0.04 -1.24
C LEU A 78 -2.23 -1.35 -1.64
N ILE A 79 -3.53 -1.59 -1.59
CA ILE A 79 -4.13 -2.82 -2.08
C ILE A 79 -5.20 -2.49 -3.12
N CYS A 80 -5.28 -3.31 -4.15
CA CYS A 80 -6.36 -3.25 -5.13
C CYS A 80 -6.95 -4.65 -5.33
N ASN A 81 -7.63 -4.91 -6.44
CA ASN A 81 -8.24 -6.23 -6.63
C ASN A 81 -7.20 -7.32 -6.86
N THR A 82 -6.18 -7.04 -7.64
CA THR A 82 -5.01 -7.91 -7.84
C THR A 82 -3.76 -7.21 -7.32
N GLN A 83 -2.96 -6.64 -8.18
CA GLN A 83 -1.79 -5.84 -7.78
C GLN A 83 -1.39 -4.82 -8.86
N ASN A 84 -2.08 -4.83 -10.00
CA ASN A 84 -1.67 -4.02 -11.15
C ASN A 84 -1.82 -2.52 -10.88
N ARG A 85 -2.99 -2.10 -10.41
CA ARG A 85 -3.22 -0.68 -10.07
C ARG A 85 -2.37 -0.24 -8.89
N SER A 86 -2.32 -1.04 -7.83
CA SER A 86 -1.57 -0.69 -6.62
C SER A 86 -0.07 -0.59 -6.89
N SER A 87 0.48 -1.48 -7.70
CA SER A 87 1.88 -1.43 -8.12
C SER A 87 2.20 -0.16 -8.89
N ALA A 88 1.35 0.20 -9.86
CA ALA A 88 1.53 1.41 -10.67
C ALA A 88 1.41 2.68 -9.83
N VAL A 89 0.42 2.75 -8.95
CA VAL A 89 0.20 3.90 -8.07
C VAL A 89 1.33 4.05 -7.06
N ALA A 90 1.80 2.95 -6.48
CA ALA A 90 2.94 2.98 -5.56
C ALA A 90 4.19 3.55 -6.23
N LYS A 91 4.47 3.11 -7.45
CA LYS A 91 5.60 3.62 -8.24
C LYS A 91 5.49 5.13 -8.46
N GLU A 92 4.31 5.61 -8.86
CA GLU A 92 4.07 7.03 -9.09
C GLU A 92 4.21 7.84 -7.80
N LEU A 93 3.64 7.39 -6.70
CA LEU A 93 3.73 8.09 -5.43
C LEU A 93 5.16 8.14 -4.90
N ARG A 94 5.92 7.07 -5.06
CA ARG A 94 7.34 7.05 -4.67
C ARG A 94 8.13 8.07 -5.48
N SER A 95 7.85 8.24 -6.76
CA SER A 95 8.50 9.25 -7.60
C SER A 95 8.17 10.68 -7.16
N ARG A 96 7.06 10.87 -6.44
CA ARG A 96 6.65 12.16 -5.88
C ARG A 96 7.10 12.38 -4.43
N GLY A 97 7.96 11.52 -3.91
CA GLY A 97 8.52 11.67 -2.56
C GLY A 97 7.82 10.90 -1.45
N PHE A 98 6.80 10.09 -1.76
CA PHE A 98 6.19 9.19 -0.80
C PHE A 98 7.04 7.91 -0.70
N THR A 99 8.19 7.99 -0.04
CA THR A 99 9.13 6.87 0.09
C THR A 99 8.60 5.75 0.99
N ASN A 100 7.53 6.02 1.72
CA ASN A 100 6.88 5.13 2.68
C ASN A 100 5.75 4.28 2.07
N VAL A 101 5.52 4.36 0.75
CA VAL A 101 4.43 3.67 0.06
C VAL A 101 4.92 2.36 -0.54
N GLU A 102 4.21 1.29 -0.27
CA GLU A 102 4.43 -0.05 -0.79
C GLU A 102 3.11 -0.58 -1.35
N TYR A 103 3.13 -1.65 -2.15
CA TYR A 103 1.90 -2.28 -2.63
C TYR A 103 1.81 -3.73 -2.17
N VAL A 104 0.57 -4.22 -2.05
CA VAL A 104 0.27 -5.57 -1.58
C VAL A 104 0.05 -6.49 -2.78
N ARG A 105 0.74 -7.64 -2.79
CA ARG A 105 0.56 -8.66 -3.82
C ARG A 105 -0.73 -9.44 -3.59
N GLY A 106 -1.35 -9.88 -4.68
CA GLY A 106 -2.54 -10.75 -4.65
C GLY A 106 -3.85 -10.02 -4.45
N GLY A 107 -3.84 -8.90 -3.78
CA GLY A 107 -4.99 -8.01 -3.63
C GLY A 107 -6.22 -8.61 -2.97
N MET A 108 -7.33 -7.90 -3.09
CA MET A 108 -8.60 -8.31 -2.48
C MET A 108 -9.20 -9.57 -3.12
N SER A 109 -8.85 -9.86 -4.37
CA SER A 109 -9.22 -11.13 -5.02
C SER A 109 -8.67 -12.33 -4.25
N GLU A 110 -7.39 -12.30 -3.89
CA GLU A 110 -6.77 -13.37 -3.11
C GLU A 110 -7.28 -13.39 -1.67
N TRP A 111 -7.52 -12.22 -1.09
CA TRP A 111 -8.14 -12.10 0.22
C TRP A 111 -9.46 -12.87 0.30
N ALA A 112 -10.33 -12.64 -0.70
CA ALA A 112 -11.62 -13.32 -0.78
C ALA A 112 -11.46 -14.83 -0.99
N LYS A 113 -10.53 -15.25 -1.85
CA LYS A 113 -10.27 -16.68 -2.10
C LYS A 113 -9.83 -17.43 -0.85
N ARG A 114 -9.09 -16.77 0.04
CA ARG A 114 -8.65 -17.35 1.31
C ARG A 114 -9.76 -17.40 2.34
N GLY A 115 -10.93 -16.86 2.03
CA GLY A 115 -12.06 -16.83 2.95
C GLY A 115 -11.86 -15.86 4.13
N TRP A 116 -10.95 -14.90 3.99
CA TRP A 116 -10.74 -13.91 5.03
C TRP A 116 -11.91 -12.94 5.11
N THR A 117 -12.23 -12.51 6.32
CA THR A 117 -13.42 -11.72 6.59
C THR A 117 -13.49 -10.44 5.77
N MET A 118 -14.65 -10.22 5.17
CA MET A 118 -15.00 -8.99 4.46
C MET A 118 -16.37 -8.51 4.97
N GLU A 119 -16.59 -7.21 4.86
CA GLU A 119 -17.84 -6.58 5.30
C GLU A 119 -18.30 -5.57 4.26
N SER A 120 -19.54 -5.10 4.37
CA SER A 120 -20.00 -3.98 3.56
C SER A 120 -19.27 -2.71 3.99
N PRO A 121 -18.89 -1.82 3.04
CA PRO A 121 -18.24 -0.57 3.40
C PRO A 121 -19.15 0.28 4.29
N ALA A 122 -18.54 1.04 5.21
CA ALA A 122 -19.27 1.99 6.02
C ALA A 122 -19.96 3.02 5.11
N LYS A 123 -21.20 3.39 5.45
CA LYS A 123 -21.91 4.46 4.74
C LYS A 123 -21.15 5.78 5.00
N PRO A 124 -21.04 6.65 3.97
CA PRO A 124 -20.42 7.95 4.11
C PRO A 124 -21.16 8.84 5.09
#